data_6b6672e36ad09bd156c2357a3533c82d
#
_entry.id   6b6672e36ad09bd156c2357a3533c82d
#
_cell.length_a   1.000
_cell.length_b   1.000
_cell.length_c   1.000
_cell.angle_alpha   90.00
_cell.angle_beta   90.00
_cell.angle_gamma   90.00
#
_symmetry.space_group_name_H-M   'P 1'
#
loop_
_entity.id
_entity.type
_entity.pdbx_description
1 polymer ?
#
loop_
_entity_poly.entity_id
_entity_poly.type
_entity_poly.pdbx_seq_one_letter_code
_entity_poly.pdbx_strand_id
1 'polypeptide(L)'
;MGATELAVQALTLAFALIIFLYLRSIPRQALSRLRHLRQSTTESHRHFVRGAQLLSRARAHSSPYTSLALARSAVAEADLAIAADPRDAAPLILKALALDHDGHRLPALRALDAALSPPTSKSLSDRDRADALLKRAEIQLALVGGRGRQLKRRVDLAIGDLEDVLRFWPENGKAKVLLGECYEKKGWKEEAKGVFMEALKVDGSLISTQEG
;
A
#
# COMPACT_ATOMS: atom_id res chain seq x y z
N MET A 1 -60.74 21.82 -21.22
CA MET A 1 -59.31 21.45 -21.17
C MET A 1 -58.56 22.53 -21.89
N GLY A 2 -57.80 23.33 -21.15
CA GLY A 2 -57.23 24.56 -21.69
C GLY A 2 -55.97 24.30 -22.50
N ALA A 3 -55.67 25.16 -23.45
CA ALA A 3 -54.46 25.12 -24.26
C ALA A 3 -53.14 25.00 -23.42
N THR A 4 -53.18 25.45 -22.18
CA THR A 4 -52.07 25.33 -21.21
C THR A 4 -51.82 23.89 -20.76
N GLU A 5 -52.84 23.05 -20.59
CA GLU A 5 -52.68 21.63 -20.20
C GLU A 5 -52.06 20.82 -21.35
N LEU A 6 -52.48 21.07 -22.58
CA LEU A 6 -51.89 20.44 -23.78
C LEU A 6 -50.44 20.85 -23.98
N ALA A 7 -50.07 22.10 -23.70
CA ALA A 7 -48.70 22.58 -23.79
C ALA A 7 -47.81 21.93 -22.72
N VAL A 8 -48.29 21.78 -21.48
CA VAL A 8 -47.52 21.11 -20.40
C VAL A 8 -47.30 19.61 -20.71
N GLN A 9 -48.33 18.94 -21.23
CA GLN A 9 -48.22 17.53 -21.62
C GLN A 9 -47.24 17.36 -22.79
N ALA A 10 -47.25 18.21 -23.78
CA ALA A 10 -46.28 18.17 -24.88
C ALA A 10 -44.84 18.39 -24.42
N LEU A 11 -44.67 19.33 -23.45
CA LEU A 11 -43.35 19.63 -22.89
C LEU A 11 -42.77 18.46 -22.07
N THR A 12 -43.62 17.79 -21.28
CA THR A 12 -43.20 16.60 -20.50
C THR A 12 -42.86 15.42 -21.39
N LEU A 13 -43.61 15.18 -22.47
CA LEU A 13 -43.31 14.15 -23.44
C LEU A 13 -42.02 14.45 -24.20
N ALA A 14 -41.80 15.71 -24.61
CA ALA A 14 -40.55 16.10 -25.26
C ALA A 14 -39.35 15.91 -24.34
N PHE A 15 -39.47 16.28 -23.07
CA PHE A 15 -38.41 16.08 -22.05
C PHE A 15 -38.10 14.57 -21.82
N ALA A 16 -39.15 13.75 -21.68
CA ALA A 16 -39.01 12.31 -21.56
C ALA A 16 -38.35 11.68 -22.81
N LEU A 17 -38.69 12.17 -24.00
CA LEU A 17 -38.08 11.72 -25.26
C LEU A 17 -36.59 12.09 -25.32
N ILE A 18 -36.20 13.29 -24.91
CA ILE A 18 -34.83 13.76 -24.85
C ILE A 18 -34.01 12.89 -23.87
N ILE A 19 -34.56 12.63 -22.68
CA ILE A 19 -33.90 11.74 -21.70
C ILE A 19 -33.74 10.32 -22.28
N PHE A 20 -34.80 9.80 -22.91
CA PHE A 20 -34.74 8.46 -23.53
C PHE A 20 -33.69 8.38 -24.64
N LEU A 21 -33.61 9.38 -25.52
CA LEU A 21 -32.60 9.46 -26.57
C LEU A 21 -31.19 9.62 -25.99
N TYR A 22 -31.04 10.41 -24.92
CA TYR A 22 -29.77 10.57 -24.22
C TYR A 22 -29.31 9.26 -23.56
N LEU A 23 -30.21 8.53 -22.90
CA LEU A 23 -29.91 7.22 -22.32
C LEU A 23 -29.61 6.17 -23.39
N ARG A 24 -30.30 6.25 -24.55
CA ARG A 24 -30.06 5.35 -25.69
C ARG A 24 -28.73 5.65 -26.40
N SER A 25 -28.26 6.89 -26.35
CA SER A 25 -27.00 7.31 -26.95
C SER A 25 -25.76 6.91 -26.11
N ILE A 26 -25.94 6.45 -24.86
CA ILE A 26 -24.84 5.92 -24.05
C ILE A 26 -24.33 4.67 -24.75
N PRO A 27 -23.09 4.70 -25.28
CA PRO A 27 -22.57 3.57 -26.05
C PRO A 27 -22.50 2.33 -25.13
N ARG A 28 -23.10 1.24 -25.55
CA ARG A 28 -23.08 -0.06 -24.84
C ARG A 28 -21.64 -0.47 -24.45
N GLN A 29 -20.66 0.01 -25.19
CA GLN A 29 -19.24 -0.13 -24.91
C GLN A 29 -18.79 0.57 -23.62
N ALA A 30 -19.39 1.70 -23.22
CA ALA A 30 -19.09 2.37 -21.96
C ALA A 30 -19.60 1.55 -20.75
N LEU A 31 -20.82 1.00 -20.87
CA LEU A 31 -21.38 0.13 -19.84
C LEU A 31 -20.63 -1.21 -19.71
N SER A 32 -20.17 -1.78 -20.83
CA SER A 32 -19.34 -2.99 -20.77
C SER A 32 -17.99 -2.71 -20.11
N ARG A 33 -17.34 -1.58 -20.41
CA ARG A 33 -16.08 -1.16 -19.76
C ARG A 33 -16.27 -0.96 -18.25
N LEU A 34 -17.36 -0.34 -17.83
CA LEU A 34 -17.67 -0.17 -16.40
C LEU A 34 -17.93 -1.52 -15.70
N ARG A 35 -18.61 -2.44 -16.36
CA ARG A 35 -18.81 -3.80 -15.83
C ARG A 35 -17.49 -4.56 -15.71
N HIS A 36 -16.63 -4.49 -16.73
CA HIS A 36 -15.31 -5.11 -16.69
C HIS A 36 -14.44 -4.52 -15.59
N LEU A 37 -14.41 -3.19 -15.42
CA LEU A 37 -13.67 -2.54 -14.33
C LEU A 37 -14.18 -2.97 -12.96
N ARG A 38 -15.49 -3.04 -12.75
CA ARG A 38 -16.08 -3.49 -11.49
C ARG A 38 -15.83 -4.97 -11.22
N GLN A 39 -15.86 -5.81 -12.23
CA GLN A 39 -15.57 -7.24 -12.09
C GLN A 39 -14.09 -7.47 -11.80
N SER A 40 -13.20 -6.74 -12.48
CA SER A 40 -11.75 -6.75 -12.29
C SER A 40 -11.37 -6.36 -10.86
N THR A 41 -11.91 -5.28 -10.32
CA THR A 41 -11.67 -4.86 -8.93
C THR A 41 -12.17 -5.89 -7.90
N THR A 42 -13.31 -6.54 -8.17
CA THR A 42 -13.84 -7.58 -7.29
C THR A 42 -12.95 -8.83 -7.29
N GLU A 43 -12.43 -9.21 -8.44
CA GLU A 43 -11.53 -10.35 -8.61
C GLU A 43 -10.17 -10.07 -7.95
N SER A 44 -9.59 -8.89 -8.19
CA SER A 44 -8.38 -8.43 -7.53
C SER A 44 -8.52 -8.50 -6.00
N HIS A 45 -9.62 -7.97 -5.47
CA HIS A 45 -9.87 -7.97 -4.02
C HIS A 45 -9.99 -9.40 -3.46
N ARG A 46 -10.61 -10.35 -4.17
CA ARG A 46 -10.71 -11.75 -3.73
C ARG A 46 -9.32 -12.39 -3.61
N HIS A 47 -8.47 -12.23 -4.61
CA HIS A 47 -7.10 -12.72 -4.58
C HIS A 47 -6.26 -12.04 -3.52
N PHE A 48 -6.40 -10.71 -3.36
CA PHE A 48 -5.73 -9.96 -2.30
C PHE A 48 -6.07 -10.50 -0.91
N VAL A 49 -7.36 -10.67 -0.59
CA VAL A 49 -7.81 -11.19 0.72
C VAL A 49 -7.27 -12.60 0.96
N ARG A 50 -7.32 -13.49 -0.06
CA ARG A 50 -6.79 -14.85 0.05
C ARG A 50 -5.27 -14.83 0.29
N GLY A 51 -4.53 -14.01 -0.44
CA GLY A 51 -3.09 -13.85 -0.26
C GLY A 51 -2.74 -13.29 1.12
N ALA A 52 -3.49 -12.30 1.62
CA ALA A 52 -3.30 -11.74 2.96
C ALA A 52 -3.56 -12.79 4.06
N GLN A 53 -4.58 -13.64 3.90
CA GLN A 53 -4.85 -14.75 4.83
C GLN A 53 -3.72 -15.80 4.81
N LEU A 54 -3.19 -16.14 3.62
CA LEU A 54 -2.06 -17.05 3.48
C LEU A 54 -0.81 -16.50 4.16
N LEU A 55 -0.50 -15.23 3.98
CA LEU A 55 0.63 -14.57 4.63
C LEU A 55 0.46 -14.49 6.14
N SER A 56 -0.74 -14.20 6.64
CA SER A 56 -1.05 -14.22 8.08
C SER A 56 -0.81 -15.60 8.67
N ARG A 57 -1.28 -16.66 7.99
CA ARG A 57 -1.03 -18.04 8.39
C ARG A 57 0.45 -18.41 8.32
N ALA A 58 1.18 -17.93 7.30
CA ALA A 58 2.62 -18.14 7.19
C ALA A 58 3.37 -17.58 8.40
N ARG A 59 3.00 -16.40 8.86
CA ARG A 59 3.61 -15.73 10.03
C ARG A 59 3.28 -16.44 11.35
N ALA A 60 2.11 -17.04 11.45
CA ALA A 60 1.66 -17.76 12.65
C ALA A 60 2.17 -19.21 12.72
N HIS A 61 2.70 -19.74 11.63
CA HIS A 61 3.08 -21.16 11.56
C HIS A 61 4.47 -21.41 12.15
N SER A 62 4.58 -22.39 13.06
CA SER A 62 5.84 -22.74 13.73
C SER A 62 6.83 -23.52 12.85
N SER A 63 6.34 -24.25 11.84
CA SER A 63 7.21 -24.98 10.91
C SER A 63 7.75 -24.07 9.80
N PRO A 64 9.07 -23.90 9.66
CA PRO A 64 9.65 -23.04 8.61
C PRO A 64 9.28 -23.48 7.20
N TYR A 65 9.21 -24.78 6.94
CA TYR A 65 8.89 -25.31 5.62
C TYR A 65 7.47 -24.93 5.18
N THR A 66 6.47 -25.12 6.06
CA THR A 66 5.08 -24.76 5.76
C THR A 66 4.88 -23.26 5.71
N SER A 67 5.58 -22.51 6.56
CA SER A 67 5.58 -21.04 6.56
C SER A 67 6.04 -20.49 5.21
N LEU A 68 7.17 -20.96 4.68
CA LEU A 68 7.68 -20.56 3.37
C LEU A 68 6.77 -20.98 2.22
N ALA A 69 6.17 -22.20 2.28
CA ALA A 69 5.22 -22.64 1.27
C ALA A 69 3.96 -21.76 1.24
N LEU A 70 3.44 -21.37 2.40
CA LEU A 70 2.32 -20.44 2.50
C LEU A 70 2.68 -19.04 1.98
N ALA A 71 3.88 -18.55 2.27
CA ALA A 71 4.36 -17.26 1.76
C ALA A 71 4.44 -17.26 0.22
N ARG A 72 4.96 -18.32 -0.39
CA ARG A 72 4.99 -18.47 -1.85
C ARG A 72 3.58 -18.53 -2.46
N SER A 73 2.65 -19.21 -1.79
CA SER A 73 1.25 -19.20 -2.22
C SER A 73 0.63 -17.80 -2.10
N ALA A 74 0.99 -17.03 -1.08
CA ALA A 74 0.57 -15.63 -0.96
C ALA A 74 1.13 -14.75 -2.09
N VAL A 75 2.37 -14.98 -2.54
CA VAL A 75 2.94 -14.30 -3.71
C VAL A 75 2.14 -14.61 -4.96
N ALA A 76 1.77 -15.88 -5.20
CA ALA A 76 0.98 -16.28 -6.36
C ALA A 76 -0.42 -15.61 -6.38
N GLU A 77 -1.10 -15.56 -5.23
CA GLU A 77 -2.38 -14.85 -5.11
C GLU A 77 -2.22 -13.34 -5.32
N ALA A 78 -1.14 -12.74 -4.81
CA ALA A 78 -0.84 -11.33 -5.06
C ALA A 78 -0.59 -11.04 -6.56
N ASP A 79 0.07 -11.95 -7.28
CA ASP A 79 0.29 -11.82 -8.73
C ASP A 79 -1.03 -11.88 -9.52
N LEU A 80 -1.97 -12.75 -9.13
CA LEU A 80 -3.30 -12.80 -9.70
C LEU A 80 -4.09 -11.51 -9.43
N ALA A 81 -3.97 -10.96 -8.21
CA ALA A 81 -4.60 -9.68 -7.86
C ALA A 81 -4.03 -8.51 -8.69
N ILE A 82 -2.71 -8.45 -8.87
CA ILE A 82 -2.02 -7.44 -9.71
C ILE A 82 -2.45 -7.57 -11.17
N ALA A 83 -2.57 -8.79 -11.68
CA ALA A 83 -3.02 -9.03 -13.06
C ALA A 83 -4.48 -8.57 -13.29
N ALA A 84 -5.34 -8.73 -12.27
CA ALA A 84 -6.72 -8.28 -12.32
C ALA A 84 -6.84 -6.76 -12.23
N ASP A 85 -6.11 -6.10 -11.31
CA ASP A 85 -6.06 -4.63 -11.20
C ASP A 85 -4.63 -4.11 -11.05
N PRO A 86 -3.95 -3.77 -12.16
CA PRO A 86 -2.57 -3.29 -12.12
C PRO A 86 -2.37 -1.89 -11.51
N ARG A 87 -3.47 -1.18 -11.21
CA ARG A 87 -3.40 0.18 -10.63
C ARG A 87 -3.53 0.19 -9.11
N ASP A 88 -3.93 -0.92 -8.52
CA ASP A 88 -4.01 -1.08 -7.07
C ASP A 88 -2.63 -1.39 -6.49
N ALA A 89 -2.19 -0.58 -5.54
CA ALA A 89 -0.91 -0.76 -4.85
C ALA A 89 -0.97 -1.84 -3.76
N ALA A 90 -2.14 -2.13 -3.20
CA ALA A 90 -2.28 -3.06 -2.08
C ALA A 90 -1.78 -4.48 -2.40
N PRO A 91 -2.09 -5.08 -3.58
CA PRO A 91 -1.51 -6.36 -3.96
C PRO A 91 0.02 -6.34 -4.14
N LEU A 92 0.60 -5.21 -4.60
CA LEU A 92 2.04 -5.06 -4.71
C LEU A 92 2.72 -5.04 -3.34
N ILE A 93 2.12 -4.36 -2.36
CA ILE A 93 2.59 -4.36 -0.97
C ILE A 93 2.48 -5.77 -0.38
N LEU A 94 1.35 -6.46 -0.58
CA LEU A 94 1.18 -7.85 -0.15
C LEU A 94 2.27 -8.76 -0.73
N LYS A 95 2.54 -8.64 -2.04
CA LYS A 95 3.61 -9.37 -2.71
C LYS A 95 4.97 -9.11 -2.06
N ALA A 96 5.26 -7.84 -1.76
CA ALA A 96 6.52 -7.47 -1.12
C ALA A 96 6.67 -8.09 0.28
N LEU A 97 5.61 -8.04 1.08
CA LEU A 97 5.60 -8.63 2.42
C LEU A 97 5.78 -10.16 2.38
N ALA A 98 5.14 -10.82 1.42
CA ALA A 98 5.26 -12.27 1.24
C ALA A 98 6.66 -12.68 0.74
N LEU A 99 7.24 -11.91 -0.19
CA LEU A 99 8.60 -12.12 -0.68
C LEU A 99 9.65 -11.87 0.40
N ASP A 100 9.49 -10.83 1.23
CA ASP A 100 10.38 -10.58 2.35
C ASP A 100 10.33 -11.71 3.39
N HIS A 101 9.14 -12.24 3.67
CA HIS A 101 8.95 -13.40 4.54
C HIS A 101 9.61 -14.67 3.97
N ASP A 102 9.59 -14.88 2.65
CA ASP A 102 10.30 -15.97 1.94
C ASP A 102 11.81 -15.70 1.78
N GLY A 103 12.34 -14.58 2.31
CA GLY A 103 13.76 -14.19 2.24
C GLY A 103 14.18 -13.50 0.94
N HIS A 104 13.28 -13.31 0.00
CA HIS A 104 13.53 -12.70 -1.31
C HIS A 104 13.50 -11.16 -1.26
N ARG A 105 14.41 -10.54 -0.49
CA ARG A 105 14.42 -9.10 -0.18
C ARG A 105 14.55 -8.19 -1.39
N LEU A 106 15.37 -8.53 -2.40
CA LEU A 106 15.51 -7.70 -3.61
C LEU A 106 14.24 -7.68 -4.47
N PRO A 107 13.57 -8.81 -4.75
CA PRO A 107 12.24 -8.80 -5.35
C PRO A 107 11.20 -8.04 -4.52
N ALA A 108 11.24 -8.15 -3.19
CA ALA A 108 10.35 -7.40 -2.30
C ALA A 108 10.51 -5.88 -2.44
N LEU A 109 11.76 -5.38 -2.50
CA LEU A 109 12.03 -3.96 -2.76
C LEU A 109 11.43 -3.51 -4.09
N ARG A 110 11.62 -4.28 -5.17
CA ARG A 110 11.04 -3.92 -6.47
C ARG A 110 9.52 -3.84 -6.45
N ALA A 111 8.87 -4.71 -5.69
CA ALA A 111 7.42 -4.67 -5.53
C ALA A 111 6.97 -3.42 -4.75
N LEU A 112 7.70 -3.01 -3.70
CA LEU A 112 7.44 -1.77 -2.97
C LEU A 112 7.71 -0.53 -3.82
N ASP A 113 8.79 -0.53 -4.62
CA ASP A 113 9.08 0.58 -5.54
C ASP A 113 7.96 0.75 -6.56
N ALA A 114 7.41 -0.35 -7.09
CA ALA A 114 6.27 -0.32 -7.99
C ALA A 114 4.99 0.19 -7.28
N ALA A 115 4.73 -0.22 -6.04
CA ALA A 115 3.58 0.23 -5.25
C ALA A 115 3.64 1.74 -4.95
N LEU A 116 4.83 2.25 -4.63
CA LEU A 116 5.07 3.64 -4.25
C LEU A 116 5.27 4.59 -5.44
N SER A 117 5.34 4.06 -6.68
CA SER A 117 5.50 4.84 -7.90
C SER A 117 4.15 5.10 -8.60
N PRO A 118 3.96 6.26 -9.28
CA PRO A 118 2.78 6.45 -10.12
C PRO A 118 2.71 5.42 -11.27
N PRO A 119 1.50 4.95 -11.64
CA PRO A 119 0.19 5.40 -11.20
C PRO A 119 -0.33 4.73 -9.92
N THR A 120 0.25 3.62 -9.46
CA THR A 120 -0.22 2.78 -8.35
C THR A 120 -0.24 3.53 -7.01
N SER A 121 0.75 4.38 -6.76
CA SER A 121 0.83 5.16 -5.52
C SER A 121 -0.38 6.08 -5.25
N LYS A 122 -1.20 6.35 -6.27
CA LYS A 122 -2.43 7.16 -6.13
C LYS A 122 -3.56 6.40 -5.43
N SER A 123 -3.51 5.07 -5.37
CA SER A 123 -4.49 4.25 -4.66
C SER A 123 -4.21 4.14 -3.16
N LEU A 124 -3.01 4.55 -2.71
CA LEU A 124 -2.61 4.46 -1.32
C LEU A 124 -3.18 5.62 -0.49
N SER A 125 -3.72 5.28 0.67
CA SER A 125 -3.91 6.26 1.74
C SER A 125 -2.55 6.71 2.30
N ASP A 126 -2.53 7.85 3.02
CA ASP A 126 -1.30 8.35 3.66
C ASP A 126 -0.73 7.33 4.65
N ARG A 127 -1.61 6.61 5.36
CA ARG A 127 -1.21 5.55 6.29
C ARG A 127 -0.59 4.35 5.58
N ASP A 128 -1.24 3.84 4.53
CA ASP A 128 -0.71 2.70 3.78
C ASP A 128 0.62 3.06 3.10
N ARG A 129 0.75 4.31 2.65
CA ARG A 129 1.99 4.84 2.10
C ARG A 129 3.09 4.87 3.15
N ALA A 130 2.81 5.36 4.36
CA ALA A 130 3.77 5.39 5.45
C ALA A 130 4.20 3.96 5.85
N ASP A 131 3.26 3.02 5.95
CA ASP A 131 3.57 1.62 6.24
C ASP A 131 4.43 0.96 5.15
N ALA A 132 4.16 1.26 3.88
CA ALA A 132 4.96 0.78 2.75
C ALA A 132 6.39 1.37 2.74
N LEU A 133 6.53 2.67 3.02
CA LEU A 133 7.83 3.34 3.15
C LEU A 133 8.63 2.77 4.32
N LEU A 134 7.99 2.61 5.49
CA LEU A 134 8.61 1.99 6.65
C LEU A 134 9.13 0.59 6.33
N LYS A 135 8.31 -0.22 5.65
CA LYS A 135 8.71 -1.57 5.24
C LYS A 135 9.85 -1.55 4.22
N ARG A 136 9.86 -0.60 3.29
CA ARG A 136 10.95 -0.43 2.34
C ARG A 136 12.27 -0.09 3.03
N ALA A 137 12.24 0.82 3.99
CA ALA A 137 13.41 1.17 4.80
C ALA A 137 13.94 -0.04 5.59
N GLU A 138 13.07 -0.82 6.23
CA GLU A 138 13.45 -2.07 6.93
C GLU A 138 14.21 -3.04 6.01
N ILE A 139 13.66 -3.29 4.82
CA ILE A 139 14.27 -4.22 3.86
C ILE A 139 15.59 -3.66 3.34
N GLN A 140 15.68 -2.35 3.10
CA GLN A 140 16.92 -1.70 2.70
C GLN A 140 18.02 -1.89 3.75
N LEU A 141 17.69 -1.67 5.04
CA LEU A 141 18.61 -1.88 6.15
C LEU A 141 18.99 -3.36 6.32
N ALA A 142 18.05 -4.28 6.16
CA ALA A 142 18.31 -5.72 6.22
C ALA A 142 19.20 -6.23 5.07
N LEU A 143 19.30 -5.50 3.97
CA LEU A 143 20.21 -5.77 2.85
C LEU A 143 21.58 -5.11 3.00
N VAL A 144 21.81 -4.41 4.10
CA VAL A 144 23.09 -3.80 4.46
C VAL A 144 24.02 -4.88 4.98
N GLY A 145 24.53 -5.74 4.09
CA GLY A 145 25.52 -6.79 4.41
C GLY A 145 26.92 -6.51 3.85
N GLY A 146 27.15 -5.34 3.25
CA GLY A 146 28.40 -4.98 2.58
C GLY A 146 29.05 -3.71 3.14
N ARG A 147 30.35 -3.52 2.80
CA ARG A 147 31.06 -2.26 3.05
C ARG A 147 31.11 -1.44 1.74
N GLY A 148 31.15 -0.11 1.83
CA GLY A 148 31.40 0.76 0.70
C GLY A 148 30.17 1.49 0.16
N ARG A 149 30.19 1.81 -1.14
CA ARG A 149 29.25 2.72 -1.79
C ARG A 149 27.79 2.25 -1.75
N GLN A 150 27.56 0.93 -1.84
CA GLN A 150 26.20 0.37 -1.79
C GLN A 150 25.56 0.48 -0.41
N LEU A 151 26.34 0.28 0.67
CA LEU A 151 25.90 0.50 2.04
C LEU A 151 25.40 1.93 2.22
N LYS A 152 26.25 2.92 1.86
CA LYS A 152 25.89 4.34 1.99
C LYS A 152 24.59 4.66 1.25
N ARG A 153 24.48 4.23 -0.02
CA ARG A 153 23.27 4.48 -0.83
C ARG A 153 22.01 3.89 -0.19
N ARG A 154 22.07 2.65 0.34
CA ARG A 154 20.90 2.02 0.96
C ARG A 154 20.48 2.72 2.24
N VAL A 155 21.46 3.13 3.05
CA VAL A 155 21.20 3.90 4.27
C VAL A 155 20.59 5.26 3.92
N ASP A 156 21.10 5.96 2.90
CA ASP A 156 20.54 7.24 2.47
C ASP A 156 19.10 7.11 1.97
N LEU A 157 18.78 6.05 1.22
CA LEU A 157 17.41 5.77 0.78
C LEU A 157 16.49 5.43 1.96
N ALA A 158 16.97 4.65 2.93
CA ALA A 158 16.21 4.34 4.13
C ALA A 158 15.94 5.59 4.98
N ILE A 159 16.90 6.50 5.11
CA ILE A 159 16.71 7.79 5.79
C ILE A 159 15.58 8.57 5.13
N GLY A 160 15.62 8.75 3.80
CA GLY A 160 14.58 9.47 3.09
C GLY A 160 13.19 8.86 3.30
N ASP A 161 13.07 7.53 3.24
CA ASP A 161 11.81 6.84 3.49
C ASP A 161 11.31 7.06 4.92
N LEU A 162 12.20 7.00 5.92
CA LEU A 162 11.86 7.17 7.33
C LEU A 162 11.50 8.63 7.67
N GLU A 163 12.16 9.61 7.07
CA GLU A 163 11.80 11.02 7.19
C GLU A 163 10.41 11.28 6.60
N ASP A 164 10.08 10.68 5.46
CA ASP A 164 8.75 10.75 4.88
C ASP A 164 7.70 10.09 5.79
N VAL A 165 7.99 8.91 6.40
CA VAL A 165 7.11 8.28 7.39
C VAL A 165 6.85 9.22 8.57
N LEU A 166 7.89 9.84 9.14
CA LEU A 166 7.77 10.73 10.30
C LEU A 166 7.06 12.04 9.95
N ARG A 167 7.05 12.45 8.68
CA ARG A 167 6.26 13.59 8.23
C ARG A 167 4.76 13.32 8.28
N PHE A 168 4.34 12.07 7.93
CA PHE A 168 2.94 11.63 8.01
C PHE A 168 2.54 11.19 9.41
N TRP A 169 3.48 10.60 10.14
CA TRP A 169 3.24 10.01 11.45
C TRP A 169 4.40 10.30 12.43
N PRO A 170 4.44 11.51 13.01
CA PRO A 170 5.55 11.96 13.88
C PRO A 170 5.76 11.08 15.13
N GLU A 171 4.70 10.43 15.60
CA GLU A 171 4.72 9.56 16.79
C GLU A 171 5.06 8.10 16.47
N ASN A 172 5.59 7.80 15.27
CA ASN A 172 5.99 6.44 14.94
C ASN A 172 7.34 6.09 15.59
N GLY A 173 7.29 5.49 16.80
CA GLY A 173 8.47 5.08 17.56
C GLY A 173 9.40 4.16 16.77
N LYS A 174 8.83 3.21 16.01
CA LYS A 174 9.60 2.28 15.18
C LYS A 174 10.38 3.00 14.07
N ALA A 175 9.77 3.97 13.40
CA ALA A 175 10.46 4.78 12.40
C ALA A 175 11.62 5.59 13.02
N LYS A 176 11.41 6.16 14.21
CA LYS A 176 12.47 6.87 14.96
C LYS A 176 13.63 5.94 15.31
N VAL A 177 13.35 4.74 15.82
CA VAL A 177 14.41 3.76 16.11
C VAL A 177 15.23 3.42 14.88
N LEU A 178 14.56 3.09 13.76
CA LEU A 178 15.25 2.76 12.52
C LEU A 178 16.05 3.95 11.94
N LEU A 179 15.54 5.18 12.11
CA LEU A 179 16.26 6.38 11.69
C LEU A 179 17.53 6.58 12.53
N GLY A 180 17.46 6.35 13.86
CA GLY A 180 18.62 6.35 14.73
C GLY A 180 19.69 5.33 14.31
N GLU A 181 19.27 4.09 13.97
CA GLU A 181 20.18 3.07 13.42
C GLU A 181 20.84 3.51 12.10
N CYS A 182 20.10 4.21 11.24
CA CYS A 182 20.65 4.77 10.00
C CYS A 182 21.73 5.81 10.29
N TYR A 183 21.49 6.71 11.24
CA TYR A 183 22.44 7.75 11.64
C TYR A 183 23.70 7.15 12.28
N GLU A 184 23.56 6.09 13.10
CA GLU A 184 24.73 5.35 13.61
C GLU A 184 25.58 4.75 12.47
N LYS A 185 24.94 4.13 11.47
CA LYS A 185 25.63 3.57 10.29
C LYS A 185 26.36 4.64 9.47
N LYS A 186 25.88 5.90 9.52
CA LYS A 186 26.56 7.05 8.91
C LYS A 186 27.64 7.67 9.80
N GLY A 187 27.69 7.32 11.08
CA GLY A 187 28.60 7.88 12.07
C GLY A 187 28.11 9.19 12.70
N TRP A 188 26.83 9.54 12.49
CA TRP A 188 26.17 10.73 13.05
C TRP A 188 25.63 10.41 14.45
N LYS A 189 26.55 10.36 15.40
CA LYS A 189 26.24 9.83 16.75
C LYS A 189 25.33 10.73 17.57
N GLU A 190 25.46 12.03 17.46
CA GLU A 190 24.63 12.98 18.23
C GLU A 190 23.19 12.99 17.69
N GLU A 191 23.02 12.97 16.37
CA GLU A 191 21.72 12.89 15.73
C GLU A 191 21.03 11.56 16.08
N ALA A 192 21.76 10.44 16.04
CA ALA A 192 21.25 9.14 16.43
C ALA A 192 20.75 9.14 17.88
N LYS A 193 21.55 9.69 18.82
CA LYS A 193 21.15 9.82 20.21
C LYS A 193 19.89 10.65 20.40
N GLY A 194 19.78 11.78 19.67
CA GLY A 194 18.61 12.64 19.71
C GLY A 194 17.33 11.88 19.31
N VAL A 195 17.38 11.17 18.19
CA VAL A 195 16.22 10.42 17.65
C VAL A 195 15.85 9.23 18.57
N PHE A 196 16.84 8.52 19.13
CA PHE A 196 16.56 7.45 20.10
C PHE A 196 15.90 7.97 21.37
N MET A 197 16.32 9.13 21.88
CA MET A 197 15.66 9.75 23.03
C MET A 197 14.21 10.16 22.73
N GLU A 198 13.93 10.61 21.51
CA GLU A 198 12.55 10.88 21.08
C GLU A 198 11.71 9.60 20.96
N ALA A 199 12.30 8.51 20.48
CA ALA A 199 11.62 7.22 20.40
C ALA A 199 11.22 6.71 21.81
N LEU A 200 12.13 6.83 22.79
CA LEU A 200 11.86 6.44 24.19
C LEU A 200 10.75 7.28 24.85
N LYS A 201 10.63 8.57 24.49
CA LYS A 201 9.52 9.40 24.99
C LYS A 201 8.17 8.93 24.48
N VAL A 202 8.09 8.49 23.22
CA VAL A 202 6.86 7.95 22.64
C VAL A 202 6.45 6.66 23.37
N ASP A 203 7.37 5.71 23.56
CA ASP A 203 7.08 4.46 24.29
C ASP A 203 6.73 4.71 25.75
N GLY A 204 7.43 5.63 26.42
CA GLY A 204 7.14 6.03 27.80
C GLY A 204 5.76 6.69 27.95
N SER A 205 5.29 7.45 26.96
CA SER A 205 3.95 8.04 26.98
C SER A 205 2.85 6.98 26.82
N LEU A 206 3.09 5.91 26.07
CA LEU A 206 2.15 4.79 25.92
C LEU A 206 1.98 3.97 27.19
N ILE A 207 3.04 3.82 27.99
CA ILE A 207 3.00 3.10 29.27
C ILE A 207 2.20 3.91 30.30
N SER A 208 2.42 5.23 30.38
CA SER A 208 1.72 6.10 31.34
C SER A 208 0.22 6.24 31.06
N THR A 209 -0.25 6.02 29.83
CA THR A 209 -1.68 6.04 29.48
C THR A 209 -2.40 4.72 29.77
N GLN A 210 -1.68 3.62 30.05
CA GLN A 210 -2.28 2.33 30.44
C GLN A 210 -2.45 2.18 31.96
N GLU A 211 -1.82 3.03 32.78
CA GLU A 211 -1.89 2.99 34.25
C GLU A 211 -2.92 4.00 34.84
N GLY A 212 -3.63 4.75 34.01
CA GLY A 212 -4.69 5.70 34.41
C GLY A 212 -6.07 5.26 33.97
#